data_59e5accd251ceed833394447401d35c6
#
_entry.id   59e5accd251ceed833394447401d35c6
#
_cell.length_a   1.000
_cell.length_b   1.000
_cell.length_c   1.000
_cell.angle_alpha   90.00
_cell.angle_beta   90.00
_cell.angle_gamma   90.00
#
_symmetry.space_group_name_H-M   'P 1'
#
loop_
_entity.id
_entity.type
_entity.pdbx_description
1 polymer ?
#
loop_
_entity_poly.entity_id
_entity_poly.type
_entity_poly.pdbx_seq_one_letter_code
_entity_poly.pdbx_strand_id
1 'polypeptide(L)'
;MTEAIGLPNDRRWRELVLIFNTQPAVYLHDSWFDVVPHGAVARRLSTNPKAAALVSSYLLRTFSLERTYCIDFTNPWARLALLDGPALERLFMHLGLILRSDELQREVMGERLRSLKQAVGAEGLHFATKRAPLLGVIPHFIFEPDTLDPRTRFSLIGARFCTIQLAAFGQPLLRRMTLKLPA
;
A
#
# COMPACT_ATOMS: atom_id res chain seq x y z
N MET A 1 26.24 -8.00 -17.46
CA MET A 1 26.26 -8.88 -16.28
C MET A 1 25.39 -8.21 -15.23
N THR A 2 24.15 -8.66 -15.10
CA THR A 2 23.20 -8.14 -14.10
C THR A 2 23.44 -8.96 -12.84
N GLU A 3 24.14 -8.40 -11.86
CA GLU A 3 24.19 -9.01 -10.52
C GLU A 3 22.75 -9.18 -10.04
N ALA A 4 22.33 -10.43 -9.93
CA ALA A 4 21.13 -10.78 -9.23
C ALA A 4 21.30 -10.27 -7.80
N ILE A 5 20.59 -9.18 -7.44
CA ILE A 5 20.46 -8.75 -6.06
C ILE A 5 19.75 -9.90 -5.35
N GLY A 6 20.54 -10.83 -4.84
CA GLY A 6 20.06 -11.98 -4.09
C GLY A 6 19.15 -11.48 -2.98
N LEU A 7 17.98 -12.08 -2.87
CA LEU A 7 17.13 -11.89 -1.69
C LEU A 7 18.02 -12.09 -0.47
N PRO A 8 18.02 -11.17 0.49
CA PRO A 8 18.78 -11.38 1.71
C PRO A 8 18.35 -12.76 2.25
N ASN A 9 19.31 -13.65 2.43
CA ASN A 9 19.08 -14.99 3.00
C ASN A 9 18.79 -14.84 4.51
N ASP A 10 18.11 -13.77 4.86
CA ASP A 10 17.82 -13.32 6.19
C ASP A 10 16.55 -14.05 6.68
N ARG A 11 16.64 -14.61 7.87
CA ARG A 11 15.54 -15.23 8.60
C ARG A 11 14.30 -14.31 8.65
N ARG A 12 14.53 -13.01 8.85
CA ARG A 12 13.48 -11.98 8.91
C ARG A 12 12.70 -11.88 7.60
N TRP A 13 13.37 -11.97 6.46
CA TRP A 13 12.73 -11.93 5.16
C TRP A 13 11.79 -13.12 4.95
N ARG A 14 12.26 -14.32 5.26
CA ARG A 14 11.46 -15.54 5.14
C ARG A 14 10.23 -15.49 6.05
N GLU A 15 10.40 -14.96 7.25
CA GLU A 15 9.30 -14.75 8.20
C GLU A 15 8.25 -13.78 7.67
N LEU A 16 8.66 -12.64 7.09
CA LEU A 16 7.73 -11.69 6.46
C LEU A 16 6.94 -12.33 5.32
N VAL A 17 7.60 -13.07 4.44
CA VAL A 17 6.94 -13.79 3.34
C VAL A 17 5.99 -14.86 3.85
N LEU A 18 6.35 -15.58 4.91
CA LEU A 18 5.49 -16.56 5.54
C LEU A 18 4.24 -15.89 6.14
N ILE A 19 4.42 -14.85 6.94
CA ILE A 19 3.30 -14.09 7.54
C ILE A 19 2.39 -13.55 6.43
N PHE A 20 2.94 -12.95 5.39
CA PHE A 20 2.18 -12.40 4.28
C PHE A 20 1.30 -13.45 3.59
N ASN A 21 1.78 -14.68 3.46
CA ASN A 21 1.03 -15.75 2.80
C ASN A 21 0.04 -16.46 3.72
N THR A 22 0.35 -16.61 5.01
CA THR A 22 -0.38 -17.54 5.90
C THR A 22 -1.10 -16.89 7.06
N GLN A 23 -0.80 -15.63 7.39
CA GLN A 23 -1.30 -14.99 8.60
C GLN A 23 -1.97 -13.62 8.35
N PRO A 24 -3.04 -13.56 7.52
CA PRO A 24 -3.73 -12.30 7.27
C PRO A 24 -4.30 -11.64 8.53
N ALA A 25 -4.64 -12.39 9.57
CA ALA A 25 -5.09 -11.83 10.84
C ALA A 25 -4.05 -10.88 11.50
N VAL A 26 -2.76 -10.98 11.13
CA VAL A 26 -1.68 -10.12 11.67
C VAL A 26 -1.63 -8.76 10.99
N TYR A 27 -2.00 -8.69 9.71
CA TYR A 27 -1.84 -7.47 8.91
C TYR A 27 -3.13 -6.90 8.33
N LEU A 28 -4.27 -7.58 8.53
CA LEU A 28 -5.57 -7.13 8.04
C LEU A 28 -5.92 -5.77 8.68
N HIS A 29 -6.32 -4.80 7.85
CA HIS A 29 -6.88 -3.56 8.37
C HIS A 29 -8.22 -3.84 9.06
N ASP A 30 -8.46 -3.18 10.20
CA ASP A 30 -9.58 -3.50 11.09
C ASP A 30 -10.96 -3.38 10.42
N SER A 31 -11.12 -2.43 9.47
CA SER A 31 -12.38 -2.23 8.74
C SER A 31 -12.85 -3.45 7.94
N TRP A 32 -11.96 -4.36 7.55
CA TRP A 32 -12.34 -5.58 6.84
C TRP A 32 -13.18 -6.53 7.70
N PHE A 33 -13.05 -6.46 9.02
CA PHE A 33 -13.92 -7.25 9.88
C PHE A 33 -15.38 -6.80 9.83
N ASP A 34 -15.67 -5.59 9.37
CA ASP A 34 -17.04 -5.09 9.23
C ASP A 34 -17.73 -5.62 7.95
N VAL A 35 -16.94 -6.08 6.97
CA VAL A 35 -17.46 -6.61 5.69
C VAL A 35 -17.43 -8.13 5.57
N VAL A 36 -16.68 -8.83 6.42
CA VAL A 36 -16.65 -10.31 6.38
C VAL A 36 -17.75 -10.92 7.25
N PRO A 37 -18.33 -12.07 6.87
CA PRO A 37 -19.28 -12.78 7.71
C PRO A 37 -18.68 -13.06 9.10
N HIS A 38 -19.48 -12.93 10.16
CA HIS A 38 -19.02 -13.14 11.55
C HIS A 38 -17.77 -12.34 11.95
N GLY A 39 -17.52 -11.20 11.29
CA GLY A 39 -16.30 -10.41 11.47
C GLY A 39 -16.09 -9.89 12.88
N ALA A 40 -17.15 -9.53 13.62
CA ALA A 40 -17.04 -9.13 15.03
C ALA A 40 -16.44 -10.25 15.91
N VAL A 41 -16.78 -11.51 15.64
CA VAL A 41 -16.21 -12.67 16.35
C VAL A 41 -14.76 -12.87 15.91
N ALA A 42 -14.49 -12.82 14.60
CA ALA A 42 -13.14 -12.97 14.07
C ALA A 42 -12.21 -11.87 14.61
N ARG A 43 -12.66 -10.61 14.70
CA ARG A 43 -11.93 -9.49 15.31
C ARG A 43 -11.54 -9.78 16.76
N ARG A 44 -12.47 -10.24 17.58
CA ARG A 44 -12.18 -10.61 18.98
C ARG A 44 -11.20 -11.77 19.11
N LEU A 45 -11.31 -12.76 18.22
CA LEU A 45 -10.43 -13.92 18.23
C LEU A 45 -9.04 -13.61 17.68
N SER A 46 -8.89 -12.65 16.77
CA SER A 46 -7.60 -12.29 16.18
C SER A 46 -6.60 -11.78 17.21
N THR A 47 -7.08 -11.19 18.31
CA THR A 47 -6.23 -10.71 19.41
C THR A 47 -5.71 -11.85 20.31
N ASN A 48 -6.27 -13.05 20.20
CA ASN A 48 -5.85 -14.22 20.98
C ASN A 48 -4.81 -15.03 20.18
N PRO A 49 -3.55 -15.14 20.62
CA PRO A 49 -2.51 -15.87 19.89
C PRO A 49 -2.86 -17.33 19.56
N LYS A 50 -3.63 -17.99 20.43
CA LYS A 50 -4.07 -19.37 20.20
C LYS A 50 -5.13 -19.49 19.10
N ALA A 51 -5.93 -18.45 18.88
CA ALA A 51 -6.98 -18.42 17.90
C ALA A 51 -6.56 -17.73 16.57
N ALA A 52 -5.49 -16.95 16.58
CA ALA A 52 -5.03 -16.16 15.44
C ALA A 52 -4.79 -17.00 14.16
N ALA A 53 -4.29 -18.23 14.32
CA ALA A 53 -4.11 -19.16 13.20
C ALA A 53 -5.45 -19.60 12.57
N LEU A 54 -6.47 -19.86 13.41
CA LEU A 54 -7.83 -20.21 12.94
C LEU A 54 -8.49 -19.03 12.24
N VAL A 55 -8.36 -17.82 12.79
CA VAL A 55 -8.84 -16.59 12.14
C VAL A 55 -8.13 -16.36 10.80
N SER A 56 -6.82 -16.56 10.74
CA SER A 56 -6.07 -16.45 9.47
C SER A 56 -6.56 -17.45 8.43
N SER A 57 -6.78 -18.69 8.80
CA SER A 57 -7.35 -19.72 7.89
C SER A 57 -8.75 -19.34 7.42
N TYR A 58 -9.59 -18.83 8.31
CA TYR A 58 -10.92 -18.32 7.97
C TYR A 58 -10.84 -17.18 6.96
N LEU A 59 -9.98 -16.17 7.20
CA LEU A 59 -9.79 -15.02 6.30
C LEU A 59 -9.25 -15.44 4.94
N LEU A 60 -8.25 -16.33 4.90
CA LEU A 60 -7.72 -16.86 3.63
C LEU A 60 -8.81 -17.52 2.80
N ARG A 61 -9.71 -18.27 3.44
CA ARG A 61 -10.87 -18.90 2.79
C ARG A 61 -11.87 -17.85 2.28
N THR A 62 -12.24 -16.92 3.13
CA THR A 62 -13.21 -15.87 2.82
C THR A 62 -12.77 -15.03 1.63
N PHE A 63 -11.47 -14.70 1.53
CA PHE A 63 -10.91 -13.93 0.43
C PHE A 63 -10.38 -14.80 -0.74
N SER A 64 -10.62 -16.13 -0.73
CA SER A 64 -10.17 -17.07 -1.78
C SER A 64 -8.65 -17.04 -1.98
N LEU A 65 -7.89 -16.99 -0.89
CA LEU A 65 -6.43 -16.92 -0.89
C LEU A 65 -5.74 -18.20 -0.39
N GLU A 66 -6.50 -19.25 -0.01
CA GLU A 66 -5.98 -20.48 0.61
C GLU A 66 -4.95 -21.22 -0.23
N ARG A 67 -5.13 -21.23 -1.55
CA ARG A 67 -4.31 -22.02 -2.49
C ARG A 67 -3.37 -21.16 -3.33
N THR A 68 -3.20 -19.90 -2.94
CA THR A 68 -2.40 -18.96 -3.71
C THR A 68 -1.26 -18.43 -2.85
N TYR A 69 -0.03 -18.72 -3.24
CA TYR A 69 1.15 -18.26 -2.52
C TYR A 69 1.96 -17.30 -3.39
N CYS A 70 2.41 -16.22 -2.78
CA CYS A 70 3.33 -15.25 -3.39
C CYS A 70 4.71 -15.52 -2.83
N ILE A 71 5.59 -16.12 -3.63
CA ILE A 71 6.95 -16.50 -3.19
C ILE A 71 8.04 -15.73 -3.92
N ASP A 72 7.73 -15.17 -5.10
CA ASP A 72 8.68 -14.39 -5.87
C ASP A 72 8.59 -12.90 -5.50
N PHE A 73 9.58 -12.47 -4.74
CA PHE A 73 9.82 -11.08 -4.36
C PHE A 73 11.18 -10.59 -4.86
N THR A 74 11.72 -11.18 -5.92
CA THR A 74 12.97 -10.72 -6.56
C THR A 74 12.81 -9.32 -7.11
N ASN A 75 11.64 -9.02 -7.68
CA ASN A 75 11.32 -7.69 -8.18
C ASN A 75 11.05 -6.70 -7.03
N PRO A 76 11.68 -5.50 -7.04
CA PRO A 76 11.46 -4.49 -6.01
C PRO A 76 10.00 -4.06 -5.85
N TRP A 77 9.21 -4.02 -6.94
CA TRP A 77 7.79 -3.69 -6.87
C TRP A 77 7.00 -4.70 -6.04
N ALA A 78 7.22 -6.00 -6.24
CA ALA A 78 6.54 -7.03 -5.46
C ALA A 78 6.83 -6.90 -3.96
N ARG A 79 8.04 -6.44 -3.59
CA ARG A 79 8.44 -6.23 -2.19
C ARG A 79 7.59 -5.16 -1.48
N LEU A 80 7.04 -4.20 -2.22
CA LEU A 80 6.17 -3.17 -1.63
C LEU A 80 4.94 -3.79 -0.96
N ALA A 81 4.46 -4.93 -1.47
CA ALA A 81 3.35 -5.64 -0.86
C ALA A 81 3.66 -6.19 0.55
N LEU A 82 4.93 -6.29 0.93
CA LEU A 82 5.33 -6.73 2.28
C LEU A 82 5.34 -5.60 3.31
N LEU A 83 5.25 -4.34 2.90
CA LEU A 83 5.10 -3.20 3.80
C LEU A 83 3.84 -3.32 4.66
N ASP A 84 3.87 -2.77 5.85
CA ASP A 84 2.66 -2.63 6.68
C ASP A 84 1.69 -1.58 6.11
N GLY A 85 0.45 -1.56 6.59
CA GLY A 85 -0.58 -0.64 6.13
C GLY A 85 -0.16 0.83 6.21
N PRO A 86 0.29 1.32 7.38
CA PRO A 86 0.77 2.71 7.51
C PRO A 86 1.92 3.09 6.59
N ALA A 87 2.85 2.16 6.31
CA ALA A 87 3.93 2.41 5.35
C ALA A 87 3.43 2.45 3.90
N LEU A 88 2.46 1.60 3.55
CA LEU A 88 1.79 1.63 2.24
C LEU A 88 1.04 2.95 2.03
N GLU A 89 0.27 3.41 3.01
CA GLU A 89 -0.43 4.69 2.93
C GLU A 89 0.53 5.87 2.72
N ARG A 90 1.63 5.91 3.48
CA ARG A 90 2.68 6.92 3.29
C ARG A 90 3.31 6.85 1.90
N LEU A 91 3.61 5.64 1.43
CA LEU A 91 4.16 5.42 0.09
C LEU A 91 3.20 5.94 -0.98
N PHE A 92 1.92 5.61 -0.90
CA PHE A 92 0.91 6.06 -1.87
C PHE A 92 0.80 7.58 -1.90
N MET A 93 0.77 8.22 -0.73
CA MET A 93 0.76 9.67 -0.66
C MET A 93 1.99 10.28 -1.34
N HIS A 94 3.19 9.77 -1.07
CA HIS A 94 4.42 10.27 -1.70
C HIS A 94 4.46 10.03 -3.20
N LEU A 95 4.00 8.86 -3.66
CA LEU A 95 3.89 8.58 -5.09
C LEU A 95 2.91 9.52 -5.79
N GLY A 96 1.76 9.77 -5.18
CA GLY A 96 0.80 10.74 -5.70
C GLY A 96 1.38 12.15 -5.81
N LEU A 97 2.14 12.59 -4.80
CA LEU A 97 2.86 13.86 -4.83
C LEU A 97 3.91 13.92 -5.96
N ILE A 98 4.64 12.83 -6.18
CA ILE A 98 5.61 12.72 -7.29
C ILE A 98 4.88 12.83 -8.64
N LEU A 99 3.81 12.07 -8.83
CA LEU A 99 3.04 12.02 -10.06
C LEU A 99 2.38 13.36 -10.41
N ARG A 100 2.17 14.22 -9.45
CA ARG A 100 1.57 15.55 -9.59
C ARG A 100 2.54 16.69 -9.26
N SER A 101 3.84 16.43 -9.27
CA SER A 101 4.83 17.44 -8.91
C SER A 101 4.78 18.68 -9.80
N ASP A 102 4.50 18.53 -11.10
CA ASP A 102 4.37 19.65 -12.04
C ASP A 102 3.17 20.55 -11.72
N GLU A 103 2.04 19.95 -11.32
CA GLU A 103 0.86 20.66 -10.86
C GLU A 103 1.18 21.47 -9.61
N LEU A 104 1.83 20.82 -8.64
CA LEU A 104 2.23 21.43 -7.38
C LEU A 104 3.25 22.59 -7.54
N GLN A 105 4.14 22.50 -8.55
CA GLN A 105 5.07 23.57 -8.86
C GLN A 105 4.40 24.82 -9.44
N ARG A 106 3.30 24.62 -10.18
CA ARG A 106 2.53 25.72 -10.79
C ARG A 106 1.55 26.37 -9.82
N GLU A 107 1.34 25.75 -8.67
CA GLU A 107 0.41 26.26 -7.65
C GLU A 107 1.00 27.52 -6.96
N VAL A 108 0.45 28.67 -7.33
CA VAL A 108 0.91 29.99 -6.85
C VAL A 108 -0.01 30.54 -5.75
N MET A 109 -1.21 29.96 -5.58
CA MET A 109 -2.20 30.47 -4.65
C MET A 109 -1.88 30.08 -3.20
N GLY A 110 -1.62 31.08 -2.36
CA GLY A 110 -1.19 30.88 -0.97
C GLY A 110 -2.19 30.10 -0.08
N GLU A 111 -3.49 30.13 -0.39
CA GLU A 111 -4.50 29.32 0.32
C GLU A 111 -4.37 27.83 -0.02
N ARG A 112 -4.26 27.50 -1.29
CA ARG A 112 -4.05 26.11 -1.73
C ARG A 112 -2.74 25.53 -1.22
N LEU A 113 -1.69 26.31 -1.22
CA LEU A 113 -0.39 25.92 -0.64
C LEU A 113 -0.48 25.67 0.88
N ARG A 114 -1.26 26.45 1.60
CA ARG A 114 -1.51 26.25 3.03
C ARG A 114 -2.31 24.98 3.28
N SER A 115 -3.38 24.76 2.53
CA SER A 115 -4.19 23.54 2.60
C SER A 115 -3.37 22.29 2.26
N LEU A 116 -2.56 22.35 1.21
CA LEU A 116 -1.63 21.27 0.85
C LEU A 116 -0.62 20.98 1.97
N LYS A 117 0.00 22.02 2.52
CA LYS A 117 0.96 21.87 3.63
C LYS A 117 0.31 21.24 4.86
N GLN A 118 -0.95 21.58 5.14
CA GLN A 118 -1.69 21.00 6.26
C GLN A 118 -2.03 19.51 5.99
N ALA A 119 -2.38 19.17 4.77
CA ALA A 119 -2.80 17.81 4.39
C ALA A 119 -1.63 16.81 4.28
N VAL A 120 -0.50 17.24 3.66
CA VAL A 120 0.63 16.36 3.34
C VAL A 120 1.87 16.61 4.20
N GLY A 121 1.85 17.64 5.05
CA GLY A 121 2.96 18.08 5.87
C GLY A 121 3.99 18.93 5.10
N ALA A 122 4.82 19.65 5.85
CA ALA A 122 5.84 20.51 5.27
C ALA A 122 6.91 19.72 4.48
N GLU A 123 7.32 18.57 5.01
CA GLU A 123 8.30 17.68 4.35
C GLU A 123 7.76 17.08 3.05
N GLY A 124 6.50 16.62 3.04
CA GLY A 124 5.84 16.10 1.84
C GLY A 124 5.76 17.15 0.74
N LEU A 125 5.35 18.37 1.08
CA LEU A 125 5.31 19.50 0.14
C LEU A 125 6.70 19.88 -0.37
N HIS A 126 7.70 19.95 0.51
CA HIS A 126 9.08 20.24 0.12
C HIS A 126 9.64 19.15 -0.80
N PHE A 127 9.38 17.88 -0.49
CA PHE A 127 9.77 16.76 -1.34
C PHE A 127 9.11 16.88 -2.74
N ALA A 128 7.81 17.10 -2.79
CA ALA A 128 7.06 17.19 -4.03
C ALA A 128 7.53 18.35 -4.94
N THR A 129 7.86 19.50 -4.35
CA THR A 129 8.23 20.71 -5.11
C THR A 129 9.71 20.77 -5.48
N LYS A 130 10.61 20.15 -4.70
CA LYS A 130 12.07 20.29 -4.87
C LYS A 130 12.76 19.01 -5.36
N ARG A 131 12.31 17.84 -4.92
CA ARG A 131 12.97 16.55 -5.21
C ARG A 131 12.24 15.73 -6.26
N ALA A 132 10.92 15.69 -6.21
CA ALA A 132 10.13 14.89 -7.15
C ALA A 132 10.39 15.24 -8.63
N PRO A 133 10.53 16.52 -9.03
CA PRO A 133 10.83 16.87 -10.43
C PRO A 133 12.16 16.33 -10.94
N LEU A 134 13.10 16.03 -10.02
CA LEU A 134 14.40 15.45 -10.37
C LEU A 134 14.33 13.95 -10.67
N LEU A 135 13.21 13.30 -10.36
CA LEU A 135 13.00 11.87 -10.62
C LEU A 135 12.60 11.56 -12.07
N GLY A 136 12.46 12.59 -12.90
CA GLY A 136 12.16 12.46 -14.33
C GLY A 136 10.68 12.61 -14.67
N VAL A 137 10.37 12.47 -15.96
CA VAL A 137 9.00 12.60 -16.47
C VAL A 137 8.17 11.39 -16.07
N ILE A 138 7.11 11.62 -15.33
CA ILE A 138 6.18 10.59 -14.91
C ILE A 138 4.90 10.73 -15.74
N PRO A 139 4.38 9.64 -16.34
CA PRO A 139 3.22 9.70 -17.20
C PRO A 139 1.98 10.28 -16.51
N HIS A 140 1.32 11.25 -17.11
CA HIS A 140 0.07 11.84 -16.63
C HIS A 140 -1.14 10.99 -17.05
N PHE A 141 -1.27 9.77 -16.53
CA PHE A 141 -2.36 8.88 -16.95
C PHE A 141 -3.45 8.64 -15.92
N ILE A 142 -3.37 9.30 -14.77
CA ILE A 142 -4.36 9.11 -13.73
C ILE A 142 -5.13 10.42 -13.52
N PHE A 143 -6.37 10.41 -13.97
CA PHE A 143 -7.31 11.51 -13.73
C PHE A 143 -8.08 11.24 -12.44
N GLU A 144 -8.09 12.22 -11.54
CA GLU A 144 -8.89 12.21 -10.33
C GLU A 144 -9.64 13.54 -10.20
N PRO A 145 -10.90 13.50 -9.76
CA PRO A 145 -11.67 14.72 -9.57
C PRO A 145 -11.05 15.59 -8.47
N ASP A 146 -11.00 16.90 -8.71
CA ASP A 146 -10.49 17.88 -7.74
C ASP A 146 -11.40 18.06 -6.50
N THR A 147 -12.47 17.28 -6.41
CA THR A 147 -13.45 17.32 -5.31
C THR A 147 -12.98 16.64 -4.02
N LEU A 148 -11.91 15.84 -4.09
CA LEU A 148 -11.37 15.16 -2.92
C LEU A 148 -10.46 16.07 -2.13
N ASP A 149 -10.37 15.85 -0.81
CA ASP A 149 -9.34 16.50 -0.02
C ASP A 149 -7.94 16.13 -0.53
N PRO A 150 -6.95 17.01 -0.41
CA PRO A 150 -5.63 16.81 -1.03
C PRO A 150 -4.95 15.52 -0.59
N ARG A 151 -5.05 15.14 0.67
CA ARG A 151 -4.41 13.92 1.20
C ARG A 151 -4.99 12.67 0.56
N THR A 152 -6.30 12.55 0.55
CA THR A 152 -7.02 11.43 -0.07
C THR A 152 -6.76 11.38 -1.56
N ARG A 153 -6.78 12.52 -2.25
CA ARG A 153 -6.50 12.62 -3.69
C ARG A 153 -5.12 12.06 -4.03
N PHE A 154 -4.05 12.52 -3.37
CA PHE A 154 -2.70 12.04 -3.65
C PHE A 154 -2.52 10.57 -3.26
N SER A 155 -3.06 10.14 -2.13
CA SER A 155 -3.00 8.73 -1.72
C SER A 155 -3.68 7.82 -2.75
N LEU A 156 -4.83 8.22 -3.30
CA LEU A 156 -5.56 7.46 -4.30
C LEU A 156 -4.80 7.39 -5.64
N ILE A 157 -4.20 8.50 -6.09
CA ILE A 157 -3.36 8.54 -7.28
C ILE A 157 -2.18 7.55 -7.13
N GLY A 158 -1.47 7.62 -6.01
CA GLY A 158 -0.34 6.73 -5.74
C GLY A 158 -0.75 5.27 -5.60
N ALA A 159 -1.88 4.99 -4.94
CA ALA A 159 -2.44 3.64 -4.82
C ALA A 159 -2.78 3.05 -6.19
N ARG A 160 -3.43 3.81 -7.07
CA ARG A 160 -3.74 3.38 -8.43
C ARG A 160 -2.48 3.09 -9.25
N PHE A 161 -1.50 3.97 -9.15
CA PHE A 161 -0.21 3.74 -9.81
C PHE A 161 0.43 2.43 -9.33
N CYS A 162 0.53 2.22 -8.02
CA CYS A 162 1.03 0.97 -7.44
C CYS A 162 0.23 -0.24 -7.92
N THR A 163 -1.09 -0.15 -7.93
CA THR A 163 -1.97 -1.25 -8.38
C THR A 163 -1.69 -1.64 -9.83
N ILE A 164 -1.50 -0.66 -10.72
CA ILE A 164 -1.14 -0.91 -12.12
C ILE A 164 0.21 -1.63 -12.22
N GLN A 165 1.23 -1.15 -11.49
CA GLN A 165 2.55 -1.78 -11.50
C GLN A 165 2.52 -3.20 -10.91
N LEU A 166 1.73 -3.42 -9.88
CA LEU A 166 1.62 -4.71 -9.20
C LEU A 166 0.70 -5.71 -9.90
N ALA A 167 -0.15 -5.27 -10.82
CA ALA A 167 -1.03 -6.15 -11.59
C ALA A 167 -0.28 -7.25 -12.36
N ALA A 168 0.96 -6.95 -12.79
CA ALA A 168 1.83 -7.91 -13.46
C ALA A 168 2.23 -9.11 -12.57
N PHE A 169 2.15 -8.98 -11.23
CA PHE A 169 2.51 -10.03 -10.27
C PHE A 169 1.32 -10.90 -9.83
N GLY A 170 0.15 -10.65 -10.41
CA GLY A 170 -1.05 -11.43 -10.24
C GLY A 170 -1.96 -11.00 -9.10
N GLN A 171 -3.21 -11.42 -9.20
CA GLN A 171 -4.29 -11.08 -8.27
C GLN A 171 -4.02 -11.47 -6.80
N PRO A 172 -3.38 -12.61 -6.48
CA PRO A 172 -3.14 -12.99 -5.09
C PRO A 172 -2.26 -11.98 -4.33
N LEU A 173 -1.25 -11.40 -4.98
CA LEU A 173 -0.39 -10.38 -4.38
C LEU A 173 -1.18 -9.10 -4.11
N LEU A 174 -1.93 -8.63 -5.11
CA LEU A 174 -2.77 -7.44 -5.00
C LEU A 174 -3.80 -7.57 -3.88
N ARG A 175 -4.54 -8.68 -3.85
CA ARG A 175 -5.56 -8.91 -2.82
C ARG A 175 -4.97 -8.88 -1.42
N ARG A 176 -3.83 -9.55 -1.19
CA ARG A 176 -3.17 -9.51 0.12
C ARG A 176 -2.69 -8.11 0.51
N MET A 177 -2.17 -7.36 -0.45
CA MET A 177 -1.78 -5.97 -0.21
C MET A 177 -3.00 -5.11 0.14
N THR A 178 -4.11 -5.26 -0.59
CA THR A 178 -5.35 -4.51 -0.35
C THR A 178 -5.90 -4.76 1.05
N LEU A 179 -5.80 -5.98 1.57
CA LEU A 179 -6.25 -6.32 2.94
C LEU A 179 -5.55 -5.52 4.06
N LYS A 180 -4.41 -4.91 3.76
CA LYS A 180 -3.67 -4.04 4.72
C LYS A 180 -4.20 -2.61 4.76
N LEU A 181 -5.07 -2.25 3.84
CA LEU A 181 -5.65 -0.93 3.65
C LEU A 181 -7.11 -0.92 4.11
N PRO A 182 -7.70 0.23 4.39
CA PRO A 182 -9.14 0.33 4.66
C PRO A 182 -9.99 -0.33 3.57
N ALA A 183 -11.08 -0.99 3.99
CA ALA A 183 -12.04 -1.67 3.11
C ALA A 183 -12.85 -0.68 2.27
#